data_07560610de3b1867582e8578b3a01047
#
_entry.id   07560610de3b1867582e8578b3a01047
#
_cell.length_a   1.000
_cell.length_b   1.000
_cell.length_c   1.000
_cell.angle_alpha   90.00
_cell.angle_beta   90.00
_cell.angle_gamma   90.00
#
_symmetry.space_group_name_H-M   'P 1'
#
loop_
_entity.id
_entity.type
_entity.pdbx_description
1 polymer ?
#
loop_
_entity_poly.entity_id
_entity_poly.type
_entity_poly.pdbx_seq_one_letter_code
_entity_poly.pdbx_strand_id
1 'polypeptide(L)'
;FDYYTYTHSVNVFVFSYMLAQYSGYSDPAVLQELGEGTLLHDIGKSMMDSAIIQCQGPLSDGQWEEMKKHPEYGHEILRQHNAFGELALDIVLHHHEKLNGNGYPHGLKDHEIHPLVRISTIADIFDAMTTRRPYRDAVDSFPALQVMRDEMRDALDPALFRMFVEMMGNPRRARIVRDPVSPSSGSAM
;
A
#
# COMPACT_ATOMS: atom_id res chain seq x y z
N PHE A 1 -6.11 -15.25 -9.73
CA PHE A 1 -5.02 -14.28 -9.47
C PHE A 1 -3.93 -14.54 -10.48
N ASP A 2 -3.58 -13.54 -11.26
CA ASP A 2 -2.49 -13.60 -12.21
C ASP A 2 -1.14 -13.22 -11.55
N TYR A 3 -0.05 -13.52 -12.25
CA TYR A 3 1.32 -13.21 -11.79
C TYR A 3 1.50 -11.72 -11.46
N TYR A 4 0.76 -10.84 -12.16
CA TYR A 4 0.82 -9.40 -11.96
C TYR A 4 0.30 -9.00 -10.56
N THR A 5 -0.87 -9.51 -10.17
CA THR A 5 -1.49 -9.23 -8.86
C THR A 5 -0.55 -9.63 -7.72
N TYR A 6 0.12 -10.79 -7.84
CA TYR A 6 1.12 -11.22 -6.85
C TYR A 6 2.30 -10.27 -6.74
N THR A 7 2.90 -9.93 -7.87
CA THR A 7 4.07 -9.03 -7.89
C THR A 7 3.71 -7.67 -7.32
N HIS A 8 2.55 -7.13 -7.68
CA HIS A 8 2.02 -5.88 -7.18
C HIS A 8 1.88 -5.89 -5.65
N SER A 9 1.18 -6.87 -5.08
CA SER A 9 1.00 -6.96 -3.63
C SER A 9 2.33 -7.05 -2.87
N VAL A 10 3.30 -7.82 -3.39
CA VAL A 10 4.64 -7.91 -2.79
C VAL A 10 5.37 -6.56 -2.86
N ASN A 11 5.31 -5.87 -3.99
CA ASN A 11 5.96 -4.56 -4.14
C ASN A 11 5.31 -3.51 -3.22
N VAL A 12 3.99 -3.46 -3.15
CA VAL A 12 3.25 -2.56 -2.24
C VAL A 12 3.65 -2.84 -0.79
N PHE A 13 3.73 -4.12 -0.40
CA PHE A 13 4.24 -4.50 0.93
C PHE A 13 5.67 -3.98 1.16
N VAL A 14 6.59 -4.25 0.24
CA VAL A 14 8.01 -3.84 0.40
C VAL A 14 8.13 -2.32 0.52
N PHE A 15 7.50 -1.56 -0.37
CA PHE A 15 7.56 -0.10 -0.32
C PHE A 15 6.90 0.47 0.93
N SER A 16 5.75 -0.06 1.34
CA SER A 16 5.06 0.38 2.55
C SER A 16 5.88 0.08 3.81
N TYR A 17 6.44 -1.12 3.91
CA TYR A 17 7.27 -1.52 5.03
C TYR A 17 8.53 -0.66 5.16
N MET A 18 9.22 -0.42 4.03
CA MET A 18 10.40 0.45 4.00
C MET A 18 10.05 1.89 4.38
N LEU A 19 8.95 2.44 3.86
CA LEU A 19 8.51 3.80 4.18
C LEU A 19 8.09 3.92 5.65
N ALA A 20 7.38 2.94 6.19
CA ALA A 20 7.00 2.91 7.60
C ALA A 20 8.23 2.94 8.51
N GLN A 21 9.23 2.08 8.23
CA GLN A 21 10.49 2.10 8.98
C GLN A 21 11.25 3.43 8.81
N TYR A 22 11.30 3.98 7.60
CA TYR A 22 11.93 5.27 7.33
C TYR A 22 11.24 6.43 8.08
N SER A 23 9.93 6.31 8.29
CA SER A 23 9.10 7.26 9.05
C SER A 23 9.18 7.05 10.56
N GLY A 24 9.95 6.06 11.04
CA GLY A 24 10.19 5.81 12.47
C GLY A 24 9.32 4.72 13.11
N TYR A 25 8.48 4.02 12.35
CA TYR A 25 7.74 2.87 12.88
C TYR A 25 8.69 1.68 13.09
N SER A 26 8.72 1.13 14.30
CA SER A 26 9.61 0.03 14.68
C SER A 26 8.93 -1.06 15.51
N ASP A 27 7.67 -0.87 15.92
CA ASP A 27 6.91 -1.87 16.65
C ASP A 27 6.63 -3.08 15.74
N PRO A 28 7.12 -4.29 16.09
CA PRO A 28 6.93 -5.48 15.26
C PRO A 28 5.47 -5.85 15.02
N ALA A 29 4.58 -5.64 16.00
CA ALA A 29 3.17 -5.95 15.84
C ALA A 29 2.50 -5.00 14.85
N VAL A 30 2.79 -3.70 14.91
CA VAL A 30 2.30 -2.71 13.95
C VAL A 30 2.83 -2.98 12.53
N LEU A 31 4.12 -3.33 12.41
CA LEU A 31 4.73 -3.66 11.13
C LEU A 31 4.20 -4.98 10.55
N GLN A 32 3.82 -5.94 11.39
CA GLN A 32 3.16 -7.17 10.96
C GLN A 32 1.78 -6.85 10.37
N GLU A 33 0.95 -6.10 11.07
CA GLU A 33 -0.38 -5.71 10.57
C GLU A 33 -0.30 -4.88 9.27
N LEU A 34 0.69 -3.97 9.18
CA LEU A 34 0.96 -3.27 7.92
C LEU A 34 1.27 -4.25 6.79
N GLY A 35 2.11 -5.26 7.07
CA GLY A 35 2.47 -6.28 6.09
C GLY A 35 1.26 -7.11 5.65
N GLU A 36 0.46 -7.58 6.60
CA GLU A 36 -0.77 -8.33 6.34
C GLU A 36 -1.76 -7.52 5.49
N GLY A 37 -2.04 -6.28 5.89
CA GLY A 37 -2.96 -5.40 5.18
C GLY A 37 -2.49 -5.09 3.76
N THR A 38 -1.22 -4.78 3.57
CA THR A 38 -0.67 -4.44 2.25
C THR A 38 -0.53 -5.64 1.32
N LEU A 39 -0.21 -6.83 1.84
CA LEU A 39 -0.19 -8.06 1.03
C LEU A 39 -1.59 -8.46 0.55
N LEU A 40 -2.61 -8.15 1.33
CA LEU A 40 -3.99 -8.57 1.11
C LEU A 40 -4.91 -7.44 0.66
N HIS A 41 -4.40 -6.22 0.42
CA HIS A 41 -5.22 -5.04 0.11
C HIS A 41 -6.20 -5.28 -1.04
N ASP A 42 -5.80 -6.05 -2.03
CA ASP A 42 -6.54 -6.37 -3.24
C ASP A 42 -7.31 -7.71 -3.19
N ILE A 43 -7.36 -8.40 -2.03
CA ILE A 43 -8.00 -9.74 -1.93
C ILE A 43 -9.47 -9.72 -2.35
N GLY A 44 -10.15 -8.61 -2.14
CA GLY A 44 -11.56 -8.44 -2.53
C GLY A 44 -11.84 -8.53 -4.02
N LYS A 45 -10.82 -8.34 -4.87
CA LYS A 45 -10.93 -8.59 -6.30
C LYS A 45 -11.31 -10.04 -6.63
N SER A 46 -11.06 -10.97 -5.70
CA SER A 46 -11.50 -12.38 -5.85
C SER A 46 -13.02 -12.56 -5.89
N MET A 47 -13.79 -11.60 -5.38
CA MET A 47 -15.25 -11.60 -5.38
C MET A 47 -15.86 -10.94 -6.61
N MET A 48 -15.04 -10.36 -7.48
CA MET A 48 -15.49 -9.58 -8.62
C MET A 48 -15.61 -10.45 -9.89
N ASP A 49 -16.41 -9.97 -10.83
CA ASP A 49 -16.50 -10.60 -12.14
C ASP A 49 -15.12 -10.54 -12.84
N SER A 50 -14.67 -11.70 -13.29
CA SER A 50 -13.41 -11.84 -14.01
C SER A 50 -13.34 -10.97 -15.27
N ALA A 51 -14.46 -10.67 -15.91
CA ALA A 51 -14.54 -9.78 -17.06
C ALA A 51 -14.15 -8.35 -16.73
N ILE A 52 -14.40 -7.89 -15.49
CA ILE A 52 -13.98 -6.57 -15.01
C ILE A 52 -12.47 -6.58 -14.73
N ILE A 53 -11.99 -7.61 -14.03
CA ILE A 53 -10.58 -7.75 -13.65
C ILE A 53 -9.66 -7.86 -14.89
N GLN A 54 -10.12 -8.60 -15.92
CA GLN A 54 -9.35 -8.88 -17.14
C GLN A 54 -9.62 -7.87 -18.26
N CYS A 55 -10.38 -6.82 -18.02
CA CYS A 55 -10.69 -5.81 -19.02
C CYS A 55 -9.42 -5.17 -19.58
N GLN A 56 -9.23 -5.23 -20.92
CA GLN A 56 -8.03 -4.74 -21.61
C GLN A 56 -8.09 -3.25 -21.98
N GLY A 57 -9.09 -2.54 -21.52
CA GLY A 57 -9.28 -1.12 -21.84
C GLY A 57 -9.83 -0.34 -20.66
N PRO A 58 -10.22 0.90 -20.88
CA PRO A 58 -10.94 1.68 -19.87
C PRO A 58 -12.22 0.95 -19.45
N LEU A 59 -12.45 0.87 -18.15
CA LEU A 59 -13.71 0.38 -17.60
C LEU A 59 -14.84 1.36 -17.94
N SER A 60 -16.04 0.85 -18.22
CA SER A 60 -17.24 1.67 -18.26
C SER A 60 -17.55 2.21 -16.85
N ASP A 61 -18.41 3.24 -16.77
CA ASP A 61 -18.77 3.84 -15.48
C ASP A 61 -19.34 2.80 -14.51
N GLY A 62 -20.21 1.90 -14.99
CA GLY A 62 -20.76 0.84 -14.18
C GLY A 62 -19.73 -0.19 -13.69
N GLN A 63 -18.76 -0.54 -14.56
CA GLN A 63 -17.65 -1.42 -14.17
C GLN A 63 -16.70 -0.73 -13.18
N TRP A 64 -16.53 0.57 -13.31
CA TRP A 64 -15.72 1.36 -12.36
C TRP A 64 -16.39 1.44 -10.98
N GLU A 65 -17.71 1.67 -10.93
CA GLU A 65 -18.45 1.62 -9.68
C GLU A 65 -18.36 0.24 -9.00
N GLU A 66 -18.38 -0.83 -9.78
CA GLU A 66 -18.18 -2.18 -9.23
C GLU A 66 -16.73 -2.35 -8.75
N MET A 67 -15.73 -1.92 -9.53
CA MET A 67 -14.31 -2.00 -9.15
C MET A 67 -14.05 -1.31 -7.80
N LYS A 68 -14.70 -0.20 -7.52
CA LYS A 68 -14.55 0.52 -6.24
C LYS A 68 -15.04 -0.24 -5.00
N LYS A 69 -15.72 -1.36 -5.17
CA LYS A 69 -16.21 -2.19 -4.03
C LYS A 69 -15.19 -3.21 -3.54
N HIS A 70 -14.09 -3.45 -4.28
CA HIS A 70 -13.13 -4.48 -3.84
C HIS A 70 -12.54 -4.24 -2.44
N PRO A 71 -12.32 -2.99 -1.94
CA PRO A 71 -11.87 -2.80 -0.56
C PRO A 71 -12.88 -3.31 0.47
N GLU A 72 -14.18 -3.06 0.25
CA GLU A 72 -15.24 -3.55 1.12
C GLU A 72 -15.34 -5.08 1.09
N TYR A 73 -15.25 -5.69 -0.11
CA TYR A 73 -15.20 -7.14 -0.25
C TYR A 73 -13.99 -7.76 0.45
N GLY A 74 -12.81 -7.13 0.30
CA GLY A 74 -11.58 -7.57 0.97
C GLY A 74 -11.70 -7.50 2.49
N HIS A 75 -12.21 -6.40 3.01
CA HIS A 75 -12.46 -6.21 4.42
C HIS A 75 -13.41 -7.29 4.98
N GLU A 76 -14.52 -7.56 4.27
CA GLU A 76 -15.49 -8.58 4.69
C GLU A 76 -14.87 -9.99 4.70
N ILE A 77 -14.08 -10.36 3.67
CA ILE A 77 -13.36 -11.64 3.63
C ILE A 77 -12.45 -11.78 4.85
N LEU A 78 -11.61 -10.78 5.14
CA LEU A 78 -10.63 -10.89 6.22
C LEU A 78 -11.29 -10.85 7.60
N ARG A 79 -12.33 -10.05 7.77
CA ARG A 79 -13.08 -9.96 9.03
C ARG A 79 -13.72 -11.29 9.44
N GLN A 80 -14.20 -12.07 8.49
CA GLN A 80 -14.80 -13.39 8.76
C GLN A 80 -13.80 -14.40 9.35
N HIS A 81 -12.50 -14.23 9.10
CA HIS A 81 -11.47 -15.12 9.61
C HIS A 81 -11.02 -14.83 11.05
N ASN A 82 -11.33 -13.65 11.62
CA ASN A 82 -10.92 -13.24 12.97
C ASN A 82 -9.40 -13.41 13.28
N ALA A 83 -8.56 -13.36 12.25
CA ALA A 83 -7.12 -13.60 12.35
C ALA A 83 -6.28 -12.34 12.11
N PHE A 84 -6.91 -11.23 11.71
CA PHE A 84 -6.25 -9.99 11.32
C PHE A 84 -6.55 -8.88 12.32
N GLY A 85 -5.54 -8.05 12.60
CA GLY A 85 -5.69 -6.88 13.45
C GLY A 85 -6.47 -5.75 12.78
N GLU A 86 -6.95 -4.81 13.59
CA GLU A 86 -7.77 -3.68 13.12
C GLU A 86 -7.03 -2.81 12.10
N LEU A 87 -5.71 -2.65 12.25
CA LEU A 87 -4.90 -1.89 11.29
C LEU A 87 -4.80 -2.58 9.93
N ALA A 88 -4.65 -3.91 9.91
CA ALA A 88 -4.63 -4.67 8.67
C ALA A 88 -5.98 -4.54 7.93
N LEU A 89 -7.08 -4.64 8.65
CA LEU A 89 -8.44 -4.44 8.13
C LEU A 89 -8.66 -3.01 7.62
N ASP A 90 -8.17 -2.01 8.35
CA ASP A 90 -8.23 -0.59 7.97
C ASP A 90 -7.47 -0.32 6.67
N ILE A 91 -6.26 -0.89 6.51
CA ILE A 91 -5.47 -0.78 5.28
C ILE A 91 -6.23 -1.38 4.09
N VAL A 92 -6.78 -2.59 4.22
CA VAL A 92 -7.54 -3.24 3.15
C VAL A 92 -8.75 -2.43 2.74
N LEU A 93 -9.46 -1.84 3.72
CA LEU A 93 -10.67 -1.06 3.46
C LEU A 93 -10.39 0.31 2.85
N HIS A 94 -9.28 0.96 3.24
CA HIS A 94 -9.07 2.38 2.97
C HIS A 94 -7.84 2.72 2.12
N HIS A 95 -7.13 1.73 1.54
CA HIS A 95 -5.92 1.98 0.74
C HIS A 95 -6.15 2.86 -0.50
N HIS A 96 -7.38 3.07 -0.91
CA HIS A 96 -7.76 3.99 -1.99
C HIS A 96 -8.34 5.32 -1.50
N GLU A 97 -8.34 5.57 -0.19
CA GLU A 97 -8.71 6.88 0.32
C GLU A 97 -7.64 7.92 0.03
N LYS A 98 -8.06 9.17 -0.08
CA LYS A 98 -7.22 10.32 -0.44
C LYS A 98 -7.48 11.47 0.51
N LEU A 99 -6.43 12.21 0.91
CA LEU A 99 -6.55 13.28 1.90
C LEU A 99 -7.59 14.36 1.52
N ASN A 100 -7.83 14.56 0.23
CA ASN A 100 -8.81 15.52 -0.28
C ASN A 100 -10.27 15.01 -0.27
N GLY A 101 -10.51 13.77 0.18
CA GLY A 101 -11.85 13.16 0.21
C GLY A 101 -12.36 12.66 -1.14
N ASN A 102 -11.53 12.66 -2.18
CA ASN A 102 -11.88 12.11 -3.50
C ASN A 102 -11.49 10.63 -3.66
N GLY A 103 -11.18 9.96 -2.53
CA GLY A 103 -10.94 8.53 -2.46
C GLY A 103 -12.23 7.72 -2.33
N TYR A 104 -12.08 6.44 -2.11
CA TYR A 104 -13.17 5.50 -1.87
C TYR A 104 -12.72 4.40 -0.90
N PRO A 105 -13.64 3.67 -0.24
CA PRO A 105 -15.09 3.68 -0.42
C PRO A 105 -15.83 4.80 0.33
N HIS A 106 -15.23 5.40 1.38
CA HIS A 106 -15.94 6.29 2.30
C HIS A 106 -15.70 7.79 2.05
N GLY A 107 -14.72 8.16 1.21
CA GLY A 107 -14.34 9.54 0.97
C GLY A 107 -13.76 10.24 2.19
N LEU A 108 -12.98 9.50 2.98
CA LEU A 108 -12.31 9.99 4.19
C LEU A 108 -11.34 11.12 3.85
N LYS A 109 -11.12 12.02 4.83
CA LYS A 109 -10.25 13.18 4.67
C LYS A 109 -9.18 13.21 5.74
N ASP A 110 -7.98 13.64 5.35
CA ASP A 110 -6.86 13.95 6.23
C ASP A 110 -6.84 13.11 7.54
N HIS A 111 -7.13 13.72 8.70
CA HIS A 111 -7.03 13.08 10.00
C HIS A 111 -7.91 11.83 10.20
N GLU A 112 -8.89 11.60 9.34
CA GLU A 112 -9.71 10.39 9.35
C GLU A 112 -8.98 9.17 8.78
N ILE A 113 -7.89 9.39 8.02
CA ILE A 113 -7.10 8.31 7.40
C ILE A 113 -5.88 8.01 8.26
N HIS A 114 -5.77 6.78 8.74
CA HIS A 114 -4.63 6.36 9.56
C HIS A 114 -3.30 6.55 8.81
N PRO A 115 -2.20 7.01 9.45
CA PRO A 115 -0.93 7.27 8.75
C PRO A 115 -0.37 6.07 7.99
N LEU A 116 -0.53 4.84 8.48
CA LEU A 116 -0.07 3.62 7.79
C LEU A 116 -0.94 3.26 6.57
N VAL A 117 -2.22 3.66 6.55
CA VAL A 117 -3.06 3.61 5.35
C VAL A 117 -2.54 4.61 4.31
N ARG A 118 -2.17 5.85 4.70
CA ARG A 118 -1.57 6.83 3.78
C ARG A 118 -0.24 6.33 3.18
N ILE A 119 0.56 5.59 3.97
CA ILE A 119 1.77 4.92 3.50
C ILE A 119 1.44 3.87 2.44
N SER A 120 0.44 3.02 2.68
CA SER A 120 0.03 2.00 1.71
C SER A 120 -0.52 2.61 0.43
N THR A 121 -1.29 3.70 0.51
CA THR A 121 -1.80 4.45 -0.65
C THR A 121 -0.65 4.98 -1.53
N ILE A 122 0.40 5.56 -0.94
CA ILE A 122 1.58 6.05 -1.69
C ILE A 122 2.28 4.89 -2.41
N ALA A 123 2.48 3.77 -1.71
CA ALA A 123 3.14 2.59 -2.27
C ALA A 123 2.34 1.94 -3.40
N ASP A 124 1.02 1.81 -3.21
CA ASP A 124 0.10 1.26 -4.20
C ASP A 124 0.10 2.08 -5.49
N ILE A 125 -0.08 3.40 -5.39
CA ILE A 125 -0.05 4.31 -6.55
C ILE A 125 1.28 4.23 -7.27
N PHE A 126 2.39 4.24 -6.53
CA PHE A 126 3.73 4.17 -7.14
C PHE A 126 3.94 2.86 -7.89
N ASP A 127 3.63 1.72 -7.28
CA ASP A 127 3.78 0.43 -7.96
C ASP A 127 2.81 0.30 -9.13
N ALA A 128 1.58 0.76 -8.98
CA ALA A 128 0.61 0.78 -10.08
C ALA A 128 1.08 1.56 -11.31
N MET A 129 1.96 2.55 -11.16
CA MET A 129 2.55 3.32 -12.26
C MET A 129 3.83 2.69 -12.80
N THR A 130 4.65 2.09 -11.95
CA THR A 130 6.01 1.64 -12.30
C THR A 130 6.09 0.16 -12.65
N THR A 131 5.08 -0.62 -12.34
CA THR A 131 5.01 -2.03 -12.74
C THR A 131 4.27 -2.18 -14.06
N ARG A 132 4.88 -2.94 -15.01
CA ARG A 132 4.27 -3.23 -16.30
C ARG A 132 2.99 -4.03 -16.12
N ARG A 133 1.90 -3.54 -16.73
CA ARG A 133 0.61 -4.22 -16.78
C ARG A 133 0.37 -4.78 -18.18
N PRO A 134 -0.49 -5.80 -18.36
CA PRO A 134 -0.80 -6.34 -19.69
C PRO A 134 -1.25 -5.27 -20.69
N TYR A 135 -1.74 -4.13 -20.20
CA TYR A 135 -2.37 -3.06 -21.00
C TYR A 135 -1.63 -1.72 -20.92
N ARG A 136 -0.54 -1.65 -20.14
CA ARG A 136 0.21 -0.41 -19.93
C ARG A 136 1.68 -0.72 -19.70
N ASP A 137 2.56 -0.07 -20.45
CA ASP A 137 3.99 -0.11 -20.18
C ASP A 137 4.29 0.54 -18.80
N ALA A 138 5.34 0.04 -18.17
CA ALA A 138 5.85 0.63 -16.94
C ALA A 138 6.36 2.05 -17.22
N VAL A 139 6.04 2.95 -16.30
CA VAL A 139 6.66 4.29 -16.26
C VAL A 139 7.92 4.18 -15.40
N ASP A 140 9.02 4.78 -15.82
CA ASP A 140 10.22 4.85 -14.99
C ASP A 140 9.92 5.52 -13.64
N SER A 141 10.66 5.13 -12.60
CA SER A 141 10.40 5.59 -11.23
C SER A 141 10.43 7.11 -11.09
N PHE A 142 11.34 7.81 -11.76
CA PHE A 142 11.44 9.26 -11.65
C PHE A 142 10.24 10.00 -12.29
N PRO A 143 9.83 9.73 -13.54
CA PRO A 143 8.58 10.25 -14.10
C PRO A 143 7.34 9.93 -13.27
N ALA A 144 7.24 8.71 -12.69
CA ALA A 144 6.11 8.35 -11.82
C ALA A 144 6.04 9.26 -10.59
N LEU A 145 7.18 9.48 -9.90
CA LEU A 145 7.25 10.39 -8.76
C LEU A 145 6.93 11.85 -9.15
N GLN A 146 7.27 12.28 -10.37
CA GLN A 146 6.89 13.61 -10.86
C GLN A 146 5.37 13.75 -11.02
N VAL A 147 4.72 12.75 -11.64
CA VAL A 147 3.26 12.74 -11.79
C VAL A 147 2.56 12.75 -10.41
N MET A 148 3.02 11.90 -9.47
CA MET A 148 2.48 11.87 -8.11
C MET A 148 2.62 13.23 -7.41
N ARG A 149 3.76 13.91 -7.56
CA ARG A 149 4.00 15.25 -6.99
C ARG A 149 3.08 16.31 -7.60
N ASP A 150 2.91 16.30 -8.92
CA ASP A 150 2.31 17.40 -9.65
C ASP A 150 0.78 17.24 -9.76
N GLU A 151 0.28 16.00 -9.91
CA GLU A 151 -1.14 15.72 -10.13
C GLU A 151 -1.87 15.22 -8.87
N MET A 152 -1.14 14.72 -7.85
CA MET A 152 -1.74 14.12 -6.66
C MET A 152 -1.37 14.86 -5.36
N ARG A 153 -0.92 16.10 -5.47
CA ARG A 153 -0.42 16.89 -4.34
C ARG A 153 -1.40 16.99 -3.17
N ASP A 154 -2.68 17.19 -3.48
CA ASP A 154 -3.74 17.34 -2.46
C ASP A 154 -4.35 16.00 -2.03
N ALA A 155 -3.99 14.93 -2.72
CA ALA A 155 -4.49 13.57 -2.47
C ALA A 155 -3.57 12.78 -1.52
N LEU A 156 -2.27 13.05 -1.53
CA LEU A 156 -1.25 12.33 -0.78
C LEU A 156 -0.75 13.14 0.41
N ASP A 157 -0.30 12.44 1.45
CA ASP A 157 0.38 13.08 2.58
C ASP A 157 1.73 13.65 2.12
N PRO A 158 1.92 14.98 2.17
CA PRO A 158 3.12 15.60 1.61
C PRO A 158 4.41 15.29 2.39
N ALA A 159 4.31 15.01 3.69
CA ALA A 159 5.45 14.64 4.51
C ALA A 159 5.89 13.19 4.22
N LEU A 160 4.94 12.26 4.17
CA LEU A 160 5.20 10.86 3.83
C LEU A 160 5.67 10.72 2.39
N PHE A 161 5.06 11.45 1.44
CA PHE A 161 5.50 11.43 0.05
C PHE A 161 6.93 11.95 -0.12
N ARG A 162 7.31 13.03 0.57
CA ARG A 162 8.69 13.52 0.57
C ARG A 162 9.65 12.46 1.12
N MET A 163 9.31 11.81 2.24
CA MET A 163 10.12 10.71 2.80
C MET A 163 10.24 9.54 1.82
N PHE A 164 9.18 9.22 1.08
CA PHE A 164 9.20 8.19 0.05
C PHE A 164 10.18 8.54 -1.08
N VAL A 165 10.15 9.77 -1.58
CA VAL A 165 11.10 10.26 -2.61
C VAL A 165 12.54 10.19 -2.10
N GLU A 166 12.81 10.64 -0.87
CA GLU A 166 14.13 10.58 -0.24
C GLU A 166 14.62 9.12 -0.08
N MET A 167 13.75 8.23 0.34
CA MET A 167 14.03 6.79 0.47
C MET A 167 14.39 6.17 -0.88
N MET A 168 13.62 6.47 -1.92
CA MET A 168 13.87 5.96 -3.28
C MET A 168 15.17 6.52 -3.87
N GLY A 169 15.52 7.77 -3.59
CA GLY A 169 16.76 8.40 -4.06
C GLY A 169 18.02 7.97 -3.29
N ASN A 170 17.88 7.42 -2.09
CA ASN A 170 19.02 7.02 -1.25
C ASN A 170 18.79 5.68 -0.51
N PRO A 171 18.81 4.57 -1.23
CA PRO A 171 18.51 3.26 -0.65
C PRO A 171 19.48 2.80 0.46
N ARG A 172 20.62 3.49 0.64
CA ARG A 172 21.57 3.18 1.73
C ARG A 172 21.10 3.66 3.10
N ARG A 173 20.19 4.63 3.19
CA ARG A 173 19.57 5.08 4.44
C ARG A 173 18.42 4.16 4.89
N ALA A 174 17.85 3.38 4.01
CA ALA A 174 16.87 2.33 4.31
C ALA A 174 17.53 1.08 4.96
N ARG A 175 18.77 1.17 5.43
CA ARG A 175 19.37 0.10 6.23
C ARG A 175 18.60 -0.02 7.54
N ILE A 176 17.85 -1.11 7.64
CA ILE A 176 17.34 -1.70 8.88
C ILE A 176 18.31 -1.41 10.02
N VAL A 177 17.84 -0.68 11.02
CA VAL A 177 18.52 -0.56 12.30
C VAL A 177 18.60 -1.99 12.85
N ARG A 178 19.72 -2.66 12.61
CA ARG A 178 20.04 -3.89 13.34
C ARG A 178 20.42 -3.43 14.74
N ASP A 179 19.56 -3.69 15.70
CA ASP A 179 19.96 -3.66 17.09
C ASP A 179 21.18 -4.57 17.24
N PRO A 180 22.30 -4.11 17.81
CA PRO A 180 23.39 -4.97 18.12
C PRO A 180 22.90 -5.96 19.19
N VAL A 181 22.79 -7.24 18.80
CA VAL A 181 22.63 -8.32 19.77
C VAL A 181 23.83 -8.23 20.70
N SER A 182 23.61 -7.74 21.90
CA SER A 182 24.63 -7.73 22.94
C SER A 182 25.05 -9.18 23.21
N PRO A 183 26.36 -9.53 23.10
CA PRO A 183 26.80 -10.86 23.45
C PRO A 183 26.54 -11.04 24.95
N SER A 184 25.70 -12.01 25.30
CA SER A 184 25.54 -12.45 26.67
C SER A 184 26.89 -12.82 27.22
N SER A 185 27.39 -12.07 28.21
CA SER A 185 28.56 -12.39 29.00
C SER A 185 28.30 -13.71 29.73
N GLY A 186 28.77 -14.80 29.12
CA GLY A 186 28.91 -16.07 29.80
C GLY A 186 29.93 -15.91 30.91
N SER A 187 29.47 -15.85 32.16
CA SER A 187 30.33 -15.95 33.33
C SER A 187 30.84 -17.38 33.44
N ALA A 188 32.14 -17.53 33.32
CA ALA A 188 32.84 -18.71 33.74
C ALA A 188 32.89 -18.77 35.29
N MET A 189 32.47 -19.85 35.84
CA MET A 189 33.10 -20.53 37.00
C MET A 189 32.69 -22.00 37.03
#